data_6ffe0f17ed0fbf7c79022f689489bcf3
#
_entry.id   6ffe0f17ed0fbf7c79022f689489bcf3
#
_cell.length_a   1.000
_cell.length_b   1.000
_cell.length_c   1.000
_cell.angle_alpha   90.00
_cell.angle_beta   90.00
_cell.angle_gamma   90.00
#
_symmetry.space_group_name_H-M   'P 1'
#
loop_
_entity.id
_entity.type
_entity.pdbx_description
1 polymer ?
#
loop_
_entity_poly.entity_id
_entity_poly.type
_entity_poly.pdbx_seq_one_letter_code
_entity_poly.pdbx_strand_id
1 'polypeptide(L)'
;MPPRQLIGRSTCAVLLAGLVLAGCGNTPPTPSQPAVAAAAAPATPSPTPTPSPSPSPSVEPSASPIPMPTALPSGSAAGIDGVMRPAALAFRTPLAVLIDDNIAARPQAGFNAASLVYQAPADGGETRYMFVFQGDEARNIGPIRSGRPFFIRWAAEYRSGLAHYGGDYMTLGQTIPQLNGTFIYDIDALRGSNAGFHRIKTRSAPHNAYASTASLRAVALRRGMPATQAAGFGVRAYVDDAPLASRPASSTISVPYQRGTSSYAYDRARNLYLRSVAGRAQIDAGDGKQVTARNVVVLFMRKSIDPNSEPGHARIVLDQIGSGPAMVFREGRFWNATWHKDSVGAITRLLAADGTEIPLVRGRTFFQVVPTGTKVTYHAAS
;
A
#
# COMPACT_ATOMS: atom_id res chain seq x y z
N MET A 1 2.32 -28.14 -60.46
CA MET A 1 3.40 -29.12 -60.60
C MET A 1 4.61 -28.64 -59.86
N PRO A 2 5.19 -29.50 -58.99
CA PRO A 2 6.21 -29.16 -58.00
C PRO A 2 7.65 -29.25 -58.53
N PRO A 3 8.67 -28.98 -57.67
CA PRO A 3 9.17 -30.12 -56.92
C PRO A 3 9.48 -29.86 -55.44
N ARG A 4 9.39 -30.97 -54.73
CA ARG A 4 9.87 -31.28 -53.40
C ARG A 4 11.39 -31.23 -53.32
N GLN A 5 11.93 -30.82 -52.15
CA GLN A 5 13.19 -31.38 -51.65
C GLN A 5 13.08 -31.75 -50.18
N LEU A 6 13.60 -32.93 -49.91
CA LEU A 6 13.63 -33.69 -48.66
C LEU A 6 14.97 -33.50 -47.93
N ILE A 7 14.94 -33.80 -46.63
CA ILE A 7 15.97 -34.48 -45.83
C ILE A 7 16.98 -33.60 -45.06
N GLY A 8 17.01 -33.87 -43.77
CA GLY A 8 18.11 -33.54 -42.87
C GLY A 8 17.80 -33.92 -41.41
N ARG A 9 17.65 -35.22 -41.10
CA ARG A 9 17.74 -35.75 -39.73
C ARG A 9 19.20 -35.78 -39.29
N SER A 10 19.54 -35.18 -38.16
CA SER A 10 20.80 -35.45 -37.46
C SER A 10 20.48 -35.83 -36.02
N THR A 11 20.59 -37.09 -35.77
CA THR A 11 20.72 -37.74 -34.46
C THR A 11 22.12 -37.46 -33.93
N CYS A 12 22.25 -37.01 -32.70
CA CYS A 12 23.50 -37.06 -31.94
C CYS A 12 23.25 -37.68 -30.57
N ALA A 13 24.10 -38.65 -30.30
CA ALA A 13 24.00 -39.66 -29.27
C ALA A 13 24.41 -39.18 -27.88
N VAL A 14 23.84 -39.87 -26.93
CA VAL A 14 24.11 -39.88 -25.48
C VAL A 14 25.55 -40.36 -25.20
N LEU A 15 26.22 -39.73 -24.28
CA LEU A 15 27.36 -40.29 -23.56
C LEU A 15 27.12 -40.10 -22.05
N LEU A 16 26.83 -41.22 -21.38
CA LEU A 16 26.91 -41.40 -19.94
C LEU A 16 28.38 -41.54 -19.57
N ALA A 17 28.83 -40.78 -18.56
CA ALA A 17 30.01 -41.09 -17.80
C ALA A 17 29.63 -41.05 -16.31
N GLY A 18 29.55 -42.22 -15.72
CA GLY A 18 29.43 -42.41 -14.27
C GLY A 18 30.79 -42.23 -13.58
N LEU A 19 30.77 -41.58 -12.42
CA LEU A 19 31.87 -41.63 -11.48
C LEU A 19 31.33 -41.94 -10.11
N VAL A 20 31.66 -43.13 -9.63
CA VAL A 20 31.50 -43.62 -8.23
C VAL A 20 32.74 -43.17 -7.45
N LEU A 21 32.61 -42.51 -6.33
CA LEU A 21 33.64 -42.44 -5.30
C LEU A 21 33.02 -42.49 -3.91
N ALA A 22 33.62 -43.40 -3.16
CA ALA A 22 33.25 -43.84 -1.83
C ALA A 22 33.57 -42.85 -0.71
N GLY A 23 32.77 -42.89 0.27
CA GLY A 23 32.83 -42.91 1.69
C GLY A 23 33.94 -42.21 2.45
N CYS A 24 33.51 -41.48 3.48
CA CYS A 24 34.11 -41.57 4.83
C CYS A 24 33.11 -40.96 5.82
N GLY A 25 32.78 -41.73 6.83
CA GLY A 25 31.89 -41.34 7.90
C GLY A 25 32.55 -40.38 8.90
N ASN A 26 31.71 -39.54 9.49
CA ASN A 26 32.03 -38.87 10.76
C ASN A 26 30.82 -38.93 11.69
N THR A 27 31.07 -39.59 12.84
CA THR A 27 30.18 -39.69 13.99
C THR A 27 29.97 -38.32 14.68
N PRO A 28 28.79 -38.04 15.23
CA PRO A 28 28.55 -36.83 16.02
C PRO A 28 29.08 -36.97 17.46
N PRO A 29 29.48 -35.88 18.11
CA PRO A 29 29.91 -35.87 19.49
C PRO A 29 28.72 -35.89 20.47
N THR A 30 28.90 -36.64 21.56
CA THR A 30 28.03 -36.80 22.74
C THR A 30 27.93 -35.49 23.54
N PRO A 31 26.79 -35.13 24.11
CA PRO A 31 26.67 -33.94 24.95
C PRO A 31 27.19 -34.22 26.38
N SER A 32 28.02 -33.32 26.89
CA SER A 32 28.52 -33.31 28.25
C SER A 32 27.47 -32.80 29.24
N GLN A 33 27.33 -33.47 30.37
CA GLN A 33 26.49 -33.07 31.51
C GLN A 33 27.08 -31.87 32.27
N PRO A 34 26.24 -31.02 32.87
CA PRO A 34 26.71 -29.89 33.68
C PRO A 34 27.13 -30.29 35.08
N ALA A 35 28.15 -29.60 35.57
CA ALA A 35 28.71 -29.75 36.92
C ALA A 35 27.80 -29.14 37.99
N VAL A 36 27.79 -29.81 39.14
CA VAL A 36 27.04 -29.45 40.34
C VAL A 36 27.65 -28.21 41.02
N ALA A 37 26.81 -27.20 41.31
CA ALA A 37 27.21 -25.97 42.01
C ALA A 37 27.35 -26.22 43.54
N ALA A 38 28.42 -25.68 44.12
CA ALA A 38 28.70 -25.68 45.55
C ALA A 38 27.85 -24.65 46.31
N ALA A 39 27.50 -24.98 47.54
CA ALA A 39 26.67 -24.20 48.44
C ALA A 39 27.33 -22.88 48.90
N ALA A 40 26.53 -21.81 48.95
CA ALA A 40 26.91 -20.50 49.45
C ALA A 40 26.75 -20.40 50.98
N ALA A 41 27.70 -19.72 51.62
CA ALA A 41 27.73 -19.41 53.07
C ALA A 41 26.74 -18.28 53.43
N PRO A 42 26.33 -18.16 54.72
CA PRO A 42 25.29 -17.24 55.13
C PRO A 42 25.74 -15.76 55.20
N ALA A 43 24.87 -14.88 54.81
CA ALA A 43 25.09 -13.43 54.77
C ALA A 43 24.90 -12.78 56.17
N THR A 44 25.80 -11.84 56.48
CA THR A 44 25.80 -10.99 57.67
C THR A 44 24.69 -9.90 57.57
N PRO A 45 23.99 -9.51 58.64
CA PRO A 45 22.94 -8.53 58.59
C PRO A 45 23.48 -7.10 58.36
N SER A 46 22.85 -6.36 57.50
CA SER A 46 23.12 -4.96 57.16
C SER A 46 22.49 -4.01 58.18
N PRO A 47 23.09 -2.86 58.51
CA PRO A 47 22.58 -1.93 59.49
C PRO A 47 21.32 -1.17 59.03
N THR A 48 20.43 -0.91 59.98
CA THR A 48 19.18 -0.17 59.83
C THR A 48 19.45 1.27 59.39
N PRO A 49 18.73 1.81 58.38
CA PRO A 49 18.90 3.19 57.97
C PRO A 49 18.21 4.16 58.95
N THR A 50 18.92 5.25 59.28
CA THR A 50 18.44 6.42 60.05
C THR A 50 17.38 7.15 59.24
N PRO A 51 16.28 7.68 59.86
CA PRO A 51 15.25 8.40 59.15
C PRO A 51 15.78 9.76 58.61
N SER A 52 15.59 9.97 57.32
CA SER A 52 15.88 11.23 56.62
C SER A 52 14.81 12.29 56.95
N PRO A 53 15.17 13.58 57.02
CA PRO A 53 14.21 14.64 57.32
C PRO A 53 13.17 14.82 56.21
N SER A 54 11.92 15.07 56.67
CA SER A 54 10.76 15.32 55.81
C SER A 54 10.99 16.54 54.90
N PRO A 55 10.69 16.48 53.60
CA PRO A 55 10.82 17.62 52.70
C PRO A 55 9.71 18.66 53.01
N SER A 56 10.12 19.92 53.03
CA SER A 56 9.26 21.12 53.06
C SER A 56 8.30 21.17 51.87
N PRO A 57 7.09 21.68 51.98
CA PRO A 57 6.12 21.71 50.87
C PRO A 57 6.67 22.55 49.70
N SER A 58 6.87 21.90 48.60
CA SER A 58 7.21 22.53 47.30
C SER A 58 5.97 23.21 46.75
N VAL A 59 6.10 24.48 46.38
CA VAL A 59 5.06 25.27 45.74
C VAL A 59 4.70 24.59 44.41
N GLU A 60 3.46 24.22 44.29
CA GLU A 60 2.88 23.61 43.07
C GLU A 60 3.03 24.57 41.88
N PRO A 61 3.62 24.20 40.76
CA PRO A 61 3.65 25.07 39.59
C PRO A 61 2.22 25.25 39.07
N SER A 62 1.79 26.50 38.97
CA SER A 62 0.51 26.89 38.38
C SER A 62 0.33 26.21 37.04
N ALA A 63 -0.73 25.44 36.89
CA ALA A 63 -1.06 24.74 35.66
C ALA A 63 -1.24 25.76 34.53
N SER A 64 -0.38 25.69 33.54
CA SER A 64 -0.56 26.42 32.27
C SER A 64 -1.94 26.08 31.67
N PRO A 65 -2.69 27.07 31.16
CA PRO A 65 -4.02 26.81 30.61
C PRO A 65 -3.94 25.74 29.51
N ILE A 66 -4.77 24.72 29.66
CA ILE A 66 -4.97 23.70 28.63
C ILE A 66 -5.36 24.44 27.35
N PRO A 67 -4.63 24.27 26.22
CA PRO A 67 -5.03 24.91 24.98
C PRO A 67 -6.44 24.44 24.62
N MET A 68 -7.36 25.38 24.45
CA MET A 68 -8.71 25.11 23.96
C MET A 68 -8.62 24.34 22.65
N PRO A 69 -9.50 23.37 22.44
CA PRO A 69 -9.53 22.64 21.18
C PRO A 69 -9.63 23.65 20.04
N THR A 70 -8.71 23.59 19.10
CA THR A 70 -8.78 24.37 17.85
C THR A 70 -10.15 24.08 17.23
N ALA A 71 -10.93 25.12 16.95
CA ALA A 71 -12.24 24.98 16.33
C ALA A 71 -12.13 24.01 15.14
N LEU A 72 -13.04 23.03 15.08
CA LEU A 72 -13.08 22.08 13.95
C LEU A 72 -13.10 22.88 12.66
N PRO A 73 -12.25 22.55 11.67
CA PRO A 73 -12.23 23.27 10.40
C PRO A 73 -13.61 23.25 9.78
N SER A 74 -14.15 24.41 9.43
CA SER A 74 -15.43 24.52 8.75
C SER A 74 -15.35 23.82 7.40
N GLY A 75 -16.23 22.84 7.16
CA GLY A 75 -16.25 22.10 5.89
C GLY A 75 -17.00 20.78 5.98
N SER A 76 -16.92 20.00 4.91
CA SER A 76 -17.45 18.64 4.81
C SER A 76 -16.31 17.64 4.84
N ALA A 77 -16.53 16.48 5.47
CA ALA A 77 -15.57 15.38 5.43
C ALA A 77 -15.54 14.76 4.03
N ALA A 78 -14.35 14.67 3.46
CA ALA A 78 -14.16 13.98 2.18
C ALA A 78 -14.36 12.46 2.36
N GLY A 79 -15.14 11.82 1.48
CA GLY A 79 -15.58 10.43 1.65
C GLY A 79 -14.43 9.43 1.70
N ILE A 80 -13.36 9.64 0.94
CA ILE A 80 -12.30 8.65 0.77
C ILE A 80 -11.11 8.79 1.73
N ASP A 81 -10.91 9.96 2.36
CA ASP A 81 -9.82 10.20 3.30
C ASP A 81 -10.25 10.90 4.60
N GLY A 82 -11.53 11.25 4.72
CA GLY A 82 -12.09 11.89 5.91
C GLY A 82 -11.62 13.32 6.19
N VAL A 83 -10.75 13.89 5.36
CA VAL A 83 -10.21 15.23 5.58
C VAL A 83 -11.29 16.29 5.38
N MET A 84 -11.38 17.22 6.32
CA MET A 84 -12.32 18.34 6.25
C MET A 84 -11.89 19.31 5.14
N ARG A 85 -12.79 19.55 4.18
CA ARG A 85 -12.55 20.42 3.01
C ARG A 85 -13.83 21.19 2.65
N PRO A 86 -13.73 22.29 1.87
CA PRO A 86 -14.89 22.88 1.23
C PRO A 86 -15.69 21.81 0.46
N ALA A 87 -17.01 21.86 0.49
CA ALA A 87 -17.88 20.82 -0.09
C ALA A 87 -17.56 20.47 -1.55
N ALA A 88 -17.20 21.47 -2.38
CA ALA A 88 -16.80 21.25 -3.76
C ALA A 88 -15.57 20.34 -3.92
N LEU A 89 -14.69 20.28 -2.93
CA LEU A 89 -13.50 19.40 -2.89
C LEU A 89 -13.80 18.11 -2.17
N ALA A 90 -14.57 18.14 -1.08
CA ALA A 90 -14.94 16.98 -0.28
C ALA A 90 -15.79 15.97 -1.09
N PHE A 91 -16.67 16.46 -1.95
CA PHE A 91 -17.55 15.63 -2.78
C PHE A 91 -17.08 15.51 -4.25
N ARG A 92 -15.90 16.03 -4.58
CA ARG A 92 -15.34 15.89 -5.92
C ARG A 92 -15.20 14.42 -6.31
N THR A 93 -15.61 14.08 -7.54
CA THR A 93 -15.42 12.71 -8.06
C THR A 93 -13.93 12.37 -8.11
N PRO A 94 -13.51 11.24 -7.54
CA PRO A 94 -12.10 10.85 -7.50
C PRO A 94 -11.52 10.54 -8.88
N LEU A 95 -10.19 10.63 -8.97
CA LEU A 95 -9.39 10.12 -10.09
C LEU A 95 -8.51 9.00 -9.59
N ALA A 96 -8.57 7.83 -10.20
CA ALA A 96 -7.65 6.71 -10.01
C ALA A 96 -6.61 6.71 -11.15
N VAL A 97 -5.32 6.62 -10.81
CA VAL A 97 -4.23 6.67 -11.78
C VAL A 97 -3.28 5.50 -11.54
N LEU A 98 -3.02 4.69 -12.57
CA LEU A 98 -2.15 3.52 -12.50
C LEU A 98 -0.69 3.93 -12.68
N ILE A 99 0.16 3.60 -11.70
CA ILE A 99 1.55 4.07 -11.62
C ILE A 99 2.51 2.89 -11.66
N ASP A 100 3.57 3.04 -12.43
CA ASP A 100 4.67 2.09 -12.56
C ASP A 100 5.51 2.00 -11.28
N ASP A 101 5.95 0.80 -10.91
CA ASP A 101 6.88 0.59 -9.79
C ASP A 101 8.17 -0.11 -10.20
N ASN A 102 8.44 -0.20 -11.49
CA ASN A 102 9.75 -0.65 -11.97
C ASN A 102 10.86 0.28 -11.45
N ILE A 103 12.06 -0.25 -11.24
CA ILE A 103 13.18 0.54 -10.74
C ILE A 103 13.51 1.74 -11.66
N ALA A 104 13.33 1.59 -12.98
CA ALA A 104 13.52 2.67 -13.96
C ALA A 104 12.43 3.76 -13.89
N ALA A 105 11.32 3.49 -13.19
CA ALA A 105 10.24 4.45 -12.96
C ALA A 105 10.45 5.31 -11.71
N ARG A 106 11.43 4.97 -10.87
CA ARG A 106 11.65 5.63 -9.57
C ARG A 106 12.59 6.85 -9.69
N PRO A 107 12.40 7.91 -8.88
CA PRO A 107 11.25 8.15 -8.01
C PRO A 107 9.99 8.51 -8.82
N GLN A 108 8.82 8.04 -8.35
CA GLN A 108 7.52 8.38 -8.92
C GLN A 108 7.04 9.72 -8.36
N ALA A 109 6.07 10.35 -9.06
CA ALA A 109 5.47 11.61 -8.66
C ALA A 109 3.98 11.47 -8.37
N GLY A 110 3.48 12.17 -7.34
CA GLY A 110 2.07 12.29 -7.02
C GLY A 110 1.61 11.53 -5.77
N PHE A 111 2.51 10.83 -5.06
CA PHE A 111 2.16 10.14 -3.82
C PHE A 111 1.58 11.06 -2.76
N ASN A 112 2.23 12.21 -2.54
CA ASN A 112 1.88 13.10 -1.44
C ASN A 112 0.62 13.93 -1.65
N ALA A 113 0.08 13.97 -2.87
CA ALA A 113 -1.22 14.54 -3.18
C ALA A 113 -2.35 13.49 -3.25
N ALA A 114 -2.03 12.21 -3.31
CA ALA A 114 -3.05 11.15 -3.34
C ALA A 114 -3.73 10.99 -1.98
N SER A 115 -5.05 10.85 -1.97
CA SER A 115 -5.85 10.49 -0.79
C SER A 115 -5.65 9.02 -0.40
N LEU A 116 -5.60 8.14 -1.40
CA LEU A 116 -5.34 6.71 -1.21
C LEU A 116 -4.25 6.24 -2.16
N VAL A 117 -3.44 5.29 -1.69
CA VAL A 117 -2.43 4.61 -2.50
C VAL A 117 -2.59 3.11 -2.33
N TYR A 118 -2.89 2.40 -3.39
CA TYR A 118 -2.85 0.94 -3.43
C TYR A 118 -1.51 0.49 -4.00
N GLN A 119 -0.86 -0.48 -3.36
CA GLN A 119 0.26 -1.22 -3.91
C GLN A 119 -0.10 -2.70 -3.95
N ALA A 120 0.04 -3.34 -5.10
CA ALA A 120 -0.27 -4.74 -5.27
C ALA A 120 0.77 -5.43 -6.17
N PRO A 121 0.94 -6.76 -6.04
CA PRO A 121 1.72 -7.53 -6.99
C PRO A 121 1.21 -7.33 -8.42
N ALA A 122 2.13 -7.26 -9.37
CA ALA A 122 1.86 -7.21 -10.80
C ALA A 122 2.66 -8.29 -11.52
N ASP A 123 2.49 -8.38 -12.83
CA ASP A 123 3.15 -9.40 -13.62
C ASP A 123 4.68 -9.30 -13.55
N GLY A 124 5.37 -10.43 -13.70
CA GLY A 124 6.83 -10.49 -13.68
C GLY A 124 7.48 -10.26 -12.30
N GLY A 125 6.69 -10.37 -11.22
CA GLY A 125 7.19 -10.17 -9.84
C GLY A 125 7.37 -8.70 -9.44
N GLU A 126 7.00 -7.78 -10.32
CA GLU A 126 6.94 -6.35 -10.01
C GLU A 126 5.76 -6.06 -9.08
N THR A 127 5.73 -4.85 -8.52
CA THR A 127 4.51 -4.26 -7.97
C THR A 127 4.03 -3.13 -8.87
N ARG A 128 2.82 -2.66 -8.62
CA ARG A 128 2.26 -1.47 -9.26
C ARG A 128 1.48 -0.69 -8.24
N TYR A 129 1.35 0.63 -8.46
CA TYR A 129 0.48 1.46 -7.63
C TYR A 129 -0.78 1.87 -8.39
N MET A 130 -1.82 2.16 -7.62
CA MET A 130 -2.93 2.99 -8.02
C MET A 130 -3.03 4.14 -7.02
N PHE A 131 -2.91 5.37 -7.51
CA PHE A 131 -3.16 6.58 -6.73
C PHE A 131 -4.58 7.03 -6.92
N VAL A 132 -5.27 7.39 -5.84
CA VAL A 132 -6.62 7.94 -5.89
C VAL A 132 -6.61 9.36 -5.34
N PHE A 133 -7.00 10.32 -6.18
CA PHE A 133 -7.02 11.75 -5.85
C PHE A 133 -8.46 12.24 -5.71
N GLN A 134 -8.78 12.93 -4.63
CA GLN A 134 -10.07 13.59 -4.46
C GLN A 134 -9.93 15.11 -4.27
N GLY A 135 -9.48 15.56 -3.11
CA GLY A 135 -9.44 16.97 -2.74
C GLY A 135 -8.20 17.71 -3.22
N ASP A 136 -7.05 17.03 -3.18
CA ASP A 136 -5.77 17.66 -3.48
C ASP A 136 -5.40 17.55 -4.96
N GLU A 137 -4.56 18.48 -5.44
CA GLU A 137 -4.12 18.54 -6.84
C GLU A 137 -2.65 18.16 -6.95
N ALA A 138 -2.31 17.40 -8.01
CA ALA A 138 -0.95 17.08 -8.38
C ALA A 138 -0.64 17.62 -9.80
N ARG A 139 0.42 18.39 -9.92
CA ARG A 139 0.89 18.92 -11.23
C ARG A 139 1.58 17.84 -12.04
N ASN A 140 2.25 16.89 -11.37
CA ASN A 140 2.94 15.75 -11.97
C ASN A 140 2.48 14.47 -11.30
N ILE A 141 2.01 13.52 -12.09
CA ILE A 141 1.61 12.18 -11.66
C ILE A 141 2.25 11.19 -12.62
N GLY A 142 3.03 10.24 -12.11
CA GLY A 142 3.60 9.22 -12.97
C GLY A 142 4.90 8.59 -12.44
N PRO A 143 5.51 7.71 -13.24
CA PRO A 143 5.11 7.31 -14.60
C PRO A 143 3.81 6.51 -14.61
N ILE A 144 2.90 6.85 -15.53
CA ILE A 144 1.61 6.17 -15.68
C ILE A 144 1.80 4.87 -16.48
N ARG A 145 1.12 3.81 -16.05
CA ARG A 145 1.31 2.46 -16.58
C ARG A 145 -0.01 1.77 -16.90
N SER A 146 0.11 0.59 -17.49
CA SER A 146 -1.02 -0.24 -17.93
C SER A 146 -1.92 -0.67 -16.79
N GLY A 147 -3.22 -0.72 -17.05
CA GLY A 147 -4.22 -1.25 -16.15
C GLY A 147 -4.04 -2.75 -15.84
N ARG A 148 -4.63 -3.17 -14.74
CA ARG A 148 -4.83 -4.57 -14.38
C ARG A 148 -6.22 -4.73 -13.77
N PRO A 149 -6.93 -5.84 -13.99
CA PRO A 149 -8.33 -6.01 -13.58
C PRO A 149 -8.59 -5.67 -12.11
N PHE A 150 -7.70 -6.08 -11.23
CA PHE A 150 -7.87 -5.83 -9.79
C PHE A 150 -7.75 -4.35 -9.41
N PHE A 151 -6.88 -3.56 -10.05
CA PHE A 151 -6.83 -2.11 -9.81
C PHE A 151 -8.09 -1.42 -10.31
N ILE A 152 -8.62 -1.85 -11.45
CA ILE A 152 -9.85 -1.28 -12.03
C ILE A 152 -11.05 -1.55 -11.12
N ARG A 153 -11.13 -2.75 -10.53
CA ARG A 153 -12.16 -3.10 -9.55
C ARG A 153 -12.03 -2.31 -8.24
N TRP A 154 -10.82 -1.91 -7.82
CA TRP A 154 -10.66 -0.96 -6.70
C TRP A 154 -11.03 0.47 -7.12
N ALA A 155 -10.70 0.90 -8.33
CA ALA A 155 -11.14 2.20 -8.84
C ALA A 155 -12.68 2.31 -8.92
N ALA A 156 -13.36 1.19 -9.20
CA ALA A 156 -14.80 1.08 -9.25
C ALA A 156 -15.49 1.34 -7.89
N GLU A 157 -14.81 1.05 -6.76
CA GLU A 157 -15.29 1.38 -5.41
C GLU A 157 -15.59 2.88 -5.25
N TYR A 158 -14.87 3.71 -5.99
CA TYR A 158 -14.94 5.17 -5.89
C TYR A 158 -15.66 5.82 -7.07
N ARG A 159 -16.19 5.05 -8.02
CA ARG A 159 -16.77 5.54 -9.29
C ARG A 159 -15.89 6.60 -9.94
N SER A 160 -14.60 6.32 -10.01
CA SER A 160 -13.57 7.29 -10.36
C SER A 160 -13.34 7.41 -11.86
N GLY A 161 -12.80 8.56 -12.30
CA GLY A 161 -12.07 8.60 -13.56
C GLY A 161 -10.82 7.71 -13.45
N LEU A 162 -10.62 6.80 -14.40
CA LEU A 162 -9.53 5.82 -14.37
C LEU A 162 -8.50 6.13 -15.45
N ALA A 163 -7.34 6.64 -15.06
CA ALA A 163 -6.23 6.94 -15.97
C ALA A 163 -5.20 5.83 -16.00
N HIS A 164 -4.89 5.33 -17.20
CA HIS A 164 -3.91 4.28 -17.43
C HIS A 164 -3.31 4.35 -18.84
N TYR A 165 -2.25 3.59 -19.08
CA TYR A 165 -1.56 3.53 -20.36
C TYR A 165 -1.69 2.13 -20.96
N GLY A 166 -2.85 1.84 -21.58
CA GLY A 166 -3.19 0.51 -22.09
C GLY A 166 -3.43 -0.52 -21.00
N GLY A 167 -3.42 -1.78 -21.38
CA GLY A 167 -3.66 -2.94 -20.50
C GLY A 167 -3.53 -4.23 -21.26
N ASP A 168 -3.67 -5.36 -20.56
CA ASP A 168 -3.81 -6.67 -21.15
C ASP A 168 -5.24 -6.92 -21.67
N TYR A 169 -5.46 -8.08 -22.29
CA TYR A 169 -6.76 -8.44 -22.86
C TYR A 169 -7.88 -8.52 -21.80
N MET A 170 -7.58 -9.01 -20.58
CA MET A 170 -8.56 -9.06 -19.49
C MET A 170 -8.97 -7.64 -19.04
N THR A 171 -8.02 -6.73 -19.02
CA THR A 171 -8.24 -5.35 -18.69
C THR A 171 -9.08 -4.64 -19.77
N LEU A 172 -8.58 -4.64 -21.02
CA LEU A 172 -9.12 -3.84 -22.10
C LEU A 172 -10.32 -4.50 -22.81
N GLY A 173 -10.36 -5.82 -22.85
CA GLY A 173 -11.41 -6.60 -23.53
C GLY A 173 -12.55 -7.04 -22.62
N GLN A 174 -12.34 -7.09 -21.30
CA GLN A 174 -13.33 -7.60 -20.37
C GLN A 174 -13.65 -6.61 -19.25
N THR A 175 -12.69 -6.27 -18.39
CA THR A 175 -12.96 -5.54 -17.14
C THR A 175 -13.41 -4.10 -17.41
N ILE A 176 -12.72 -3.36 -18.28
CA ILE A 176 -13.09 -1.98 -18.61
C ILE A 176 -14.45 -1.92 -19.31
N PRO A 177 -14.77 -2.72 -20.36
CA PRO A 177 -16.08 -2.69 -20.99
C PRO A 177 -17.25 -2.98 -20.03
N GLN A 178 -17.05 -3.86 -19.04
CA GLN A 178 -18.08 -4.19 -18.05
C GLN A 178 -18.35 -3.05 -17.05
N LEU A 179 -17.36 -2.20 -16.76
CA LEU A 179 -17.44 -1.23 -15.66
C LEU A 179 -17.53 0.21 -16.13
N ASN A 180 -17.13 0.51 -17.39
CA ASN A 180 -17.09 1.86 -17.92
C ASN A 180 -18.47 2.47 -18.07
N GLY A 181 -18.62 3.74 -17.68
CA GLY A 181 -19.89 4.49 -17.68
C GLY A 181 -20.78 4.23 -16.46
N THR A 182 -20.52 3.14 -15.69
CA THR A 182 -21.29 2.82 -14.48
C THR A 182 -20.45 2.96 -13.20
N PHE A 183 -19.28 2.32 -13.20
CA PHE A 183 -18.40 2.26 -12.02
C PHE A 183 -17.06 2.97 -12.23
N ILE A 184 -16.64 3.18 -13.47
CA ILE A 184 -15.44 3.94 -13.82
C ILE A 184 -15.73 4.82 -15.06
N TYR A 185 -14.86 5.81 -15.26
CA TYR A 185 -14.80 6.63 -16.49
C TYR A 185 -13.41 6.45 -17.09
N ASP A 186 -13.33 5.62 -18.13
CA ASP A 186 -12.07 5.17 -18.70
C ASP A 186 -11.29 6.31 -19.37
N ILE A 187 -10.00 6.46 -19.05
CA ILE A 187 -9.06 7.43 -19.61
C ILE A 187 -7.80 6.69 -20.06
N ASP A 188 -7.92 5.90 -21.12
CA ASP A 188 -6.78 5.18 -21.69
C ASP A 188 -5.97 6.11 -22.62
N ALA A 189 -4.69 6.28 -22.34
CA ALA A 189 -3.76 7.07 -23.13
C ALA A 189 -3.52 6.51 -24.55
N LEU A 190 -3.80 5.21 -24.79
CA LEU A 190 -3.65 4.55 -26.08
C LEU A 190 -4.95 4.54 -26.92
N ARG A 191 -6.10 4.74 -26.28
CA ARG A 191 -7.41 4.65 -26.94
C ARG A 191 -8.13 6.00 -26.94
N GLY A 192 -8.12 6.67 -28.10
CA GLY A 192 -9.01 7.80 -28.38
C GLY A 192 -8.60 9.16 -27.82
N SER A 193 -7.48 9.29 -27.23
CA SER A 193 -6.65 10.49 -27.13
C SER A 193 -5.63 10.37 -26.00
N ASN A 194 -4.40 10.61 -26.28
CA ASN A 194 -3.39 10.91 -25.27
C ASN A 194 -3.58 12.32 -24.66
N ALA A 195 -4.73 12.99 -24.92
CA ALA A 195 -5.09 14.26 -24.31
C ALA A 195 -5.10 14.11 -22.78
N GLY A 196 -4.39 14.99 -22.11
CA GLY A 196 -4.20 14.91 -20.65
C GLY A 196 -2.93 14.20 -20.23
N PHE A 197 -2.24 13.47 -21.13
CA PHE A 197 -0.97 12.82 -20.88
C PHE A 197 0.17 13.51 -21.64
N HIS A 198 1.38 13.42 -21.11
CA HIS A 198 2.60 13.84 -21.78
C HIS A 198 3.75 12.89 -21.46
N ARG A 199 4.80 12.90 -22.25
CA ARG A 199 6.03 12.15 -21.97
C ARG A 199 7.16 13.09 -21.59
N ILE A 200 7.86 12.75 -20.50
CA ILE A 200 9.08 13.44 -20.12
C ILE A 200 10.27 12.88 -20.92
N LYS A 201 11.29 13.72 -21.14
CA LYS A 201 12.49 13.36 -21.93
C LYS A 201 13.60 12.78 -21.06
N THR A 202 13.53 12.91 -19.75
CA THR A 202 14.56 12.46 -18.80
C THR A 202 14.53 10.96 -18.53
N ARG A 203 13.53 10.24 -19.09
CA ARG A 203 13.38 8.78 -19.01
C ARG A 203 12.92 8.22 -20.35
N SER A 204 13.28 6.96 -20.58
CA SER A 204 12.85 6.22 -21.77
C SER A 204 11.44 5.63 -21.60
N ALA A 205 10.73 5.43 -22.70
CA ALA A 205 9.51 4.63 -22.69
C ALA A 205 9.84 3.19 -22.24
N PRO A 206 8.95 2.54 -21.50
CA PRO A 206 7.60 2.95 -21.13
C PRO A 206 7.50 3.70 -19.77
N HIS A 207 8.62 4.10 -19.15
CA HIS A 207 8.70 4.68 -17.80
C HIS A 207 8.65 6.21 -17.77
N ASN A 208 8.03 6.84 -18.77
CA ASN A 208 8.08 8.29 -18.97
C ASN A 208 6.74 8.97 -19.29
N ALA A 209 5.61 8.27 -19.10
CA ALA A 209 4.28 8.84 -19.30
C ALA A 209 3.79 9.52 -18.01
N TYR A 210 3.37 10.77 -18.10
CA TYR A 210 2.93 11.60 -16.99
C TYR A 210 1.63 12.34 -17.31
N ALA A 211 0.97 12.84 -16.26
CA ALA A 211 -0.20 13.69 -16.34
C ALA A 211 -0.27 14.63 -15.13
N SER A 212 -1.33 15.46 -15.07
CA SER A 212 -1.74 16.19 -13.88
C SER A 212 -3.18 15.83 -13.51
N THR A 213 -3.58 16.04 -12.26
CA THR A 213 -4.98 15.88 -11.84
C THR A 213 -5.89 16.78 -12.68
N ALA A 214 -5.48 18.02 -12.95
CA ALA A 214 -6.26 18.97 -13.76
C ALA A 214 -6.48 18.45 -15.18
N SER A 215 -5.43 17.98 -15.87
CA SER A 215 -5.55 17.48 -17.24
C SER A 215 -6.40 16.22 -17.33
N LEU A 216 -6.21 15.26 -16.41
CA LEU A 216 -6.99 14.02 -16.36
C LEU A 216 -8.46 14.31 -16.03
N ARG A 217 -8.73 15.21 -15.09
CA ARG A 217 -10.09 15.60 -14.72
C ARG A 217 -10.83 16.23 -15.89
N ALA A 218 -10.17 17.11 -16.64
CA ALA A 218 -10.75 17.70 -17.84
C ALA A 218 -11.12 16.63 -18.89
N VAL A 219 -10.29 15.60 -19.06
CA VAL A 219 -10.61 14.47 -19.96
C VAL A 219 -11.80 13.66 -19.42
N ALA A 220 -11.79 13.31 -18.13
CA ALA A 220 -12.85 12.52 -17.50
C ALA A 220 -14.22 13.19 -17.60
N LEU A 221 -14.27 14.51 -17.33
CA LEU A 221 -15.51 15.30 -17.45
C LEU A 221 -16.06 15.28 -18.89
N ARG A 222 -15.21 15.43 -19.90
CA ARG A 222 -15.63 15.31 -21.31
C ARG A 222 -16.14 13.91 -21.67
N ARG A 223 -15.76 12.86 -20.91
CA ARG A 223 -16.23 11.48 -21.06
C ARG A 223 -17.46 11.17 -20.21
N GLY A 224 -18.09 12.16 -19.62
CA GLY A 224 -19.34 12.02 -18.86
C GLY A 224 -19.15 11.74 -17.36
N MET A 225 -17.92 11.81 -16.82
CA MET A 225 -17.72 11.71 -15.37
C MET A 225 -18.42 12.91 -14.69
N PRO A 226 -19.26 12.69 -13.66
CA PRO A 226 -19.81 13.78 -12.89
C PRO A 226 -18.70 14.53 -12.14
N ALA A 227 -18.82 15.86 -12.02
CA ALA A 227 -17.83 16.67 -11.31
C ALA A 227 -17.77 16.32 -9.81
N THR A 228 -18.92 15.98 -9.23
CA THR A 228 -19.10 15.65 -7.81
C THR A 228 -19.92 14.38 -7.64
N GLN A 229 -19.78 13.76 -6.51
CA GLN A 229 -20.58 12.60 -6.07
C GLN A 229 -21.53 13.01 -4.94
N ALA A 230 -22.55 12.19 -4.68
CA ALA A 230 -23.45 12.39 -3.55
C ALA A 230 -22.69 12.41 -2.23
N ALA A 231 -23.15 13.25 -1.30
CA ALA A 231 -22.65 13.22 0.07
C ALA A 231 -22.83 11.81 0.69
N GLY A 232 -21.80 11.32 1.37
CA GLY A 232 -21.80 9.98 1.94
C GLY A 232 -21.38 8.85 1.00
N PHE A 233 -21.15 9.13 -0.29
CA PHE A 233 -20.62 8.12 -1.19
C PHE A 233 -19.16 7.78 -0.86
N GLY A 234 -18.84 6.49 -0.77
CA GLY A 234 -17.48 6.01 -0.54
C GLY A 234 -16.96 6.19 0.89
N VAL A 235 -17.83 6.59 1.83
CA VAL A 235 -17.43 6.92 3.20
C VAL A 235 -17.04 5.67 3.98
N ARG A 236 -15.85 5.75 4.61
CA ARG A 236 -15.41 4.87 5.69
C ARG A 236 -15.59 5.57 7.04
N ALA A 237 -15.49 4.83 8.12
CA ALA A 237 -15.41 5.41 9.46
C ALA A 237 -14.05 6.12 9.65
N TYR A 238 -14.10 7.35 10.16
CA TYR A 238 -12.91 8.15 10.44
C TYR A 238 -12.93 8.68 11.88
N VAL A 239 -11.74 8.80 12.45
CA VAL A 239 -11.49 9.43 13.76
C VAL A 239 -10.44 10.52 13.61
N ASP A 240 -10.50 11.47 14.56
CA ASP A 240 -9.48 12.50 14.71
C ASP A 240 -8.22 11.94 15.38
N ASP A 241 -7.14 12.71 15.40
CA ASP A 241 -5.88 12.34 16.01
C ASP A 241 -6.02 12.06 17.50
N ALA A 242 -5.51 10.92 17.95
CA ALA A 242 -5.34 10.68 19.37
C ALA A 242 -4.38 11.71 19.99
N PRO A 243 -4.57 12.09 21.26
CA PRO A 243 -3.65 12.98 21.97
C PRO A 243 -2.21 12.47 21.92
N LEU A 244 -1.23 13.38 21.80
CA LEU A 244 0.20 13.01 21.70
C LEU A 244 0.65 12.10 22.85
N ALA A 245 0.15 12.33 24.06
CA ALA A 245 0.49 11.55 25.25
C ALA A 245 0.12 10.06 25.13
N SER A 246 -0.97 9.75 24.41
CA SER A 246 -1.47 8.38 24.23
C SER A 246 -0.81 7.62 23.06
N ARG A 247 0.01 8.30 22.24
CA ARG A 247 0.67 7.67 21.09
C ARG A 247 1.93 6.95 21.53
N PRO A 248 2.23 5.73 21.04
CA PRO A 248 3.46 5.02 21.34
C PRO A 248 4.69 5.80 20.87
N ALA A 249 5.84 5.56 21.52
CA ALA A 249 7.08 6.29 21.25
C ALA A 249 7.55 6.08 19.80
N SER A 250 7.52 4.84 19.32
CA SER A 250 7.85 4.48 17.94
C SER A 250 7.14 3.20 17.51
N SER A 251 7.01 3.00 16.21
CA SER A 251 6.69 1.70 15.64
C SER A 251 7.20 1.58 14.21
N THR A 252 7.40 0.35 13.76
CA THR A 252 7.81 0.05 12.38
C THR A 252 6.94 -1.06 11.81
N ILE A 253 6.68 -0.96 10.51
CA ILE A 253 5.92 -1.96 9.74
C ILE A 253 6.80 -2.37 8.57
N SER A 254 6.86 -3.67 8.25
CA SER A 254 7.56 -4.18 7.07
C SER A 254 6.66 -5.13 6.30
N VAL A 255 6.42 -4.79 5.05
CA VAL A 255 5.57 -5.54 4.11
C VAL A 255 6.44 -6.02 2.95
N PRO A 256 6.79 -7.31 2.89
CA PRO A 256 7.67 -7.83 1.86
C PRO A 256 6.93 -8.00 0.53
N TYR A 257 7.61 -7.64 -0.56
CA TYR A 257 7.25 -7.96 -1.94
C TYR A 257 8.42 -8.64 -2.63
N GLN A 258 8.20 -9.29 -3.75
CA GLN A 258 9.24 -10.05 -4.45
C GLN A 258 10.47 -9.21 -4.81
N ARG A 259 10.27 -7.91 -5.13
CA ARG A 259 11.35 -7.00 -5.55
C ARG A 259 11.69 -5.91 -4.51
N GLY A 260 11.45 -6.19 -3.25
CA GLY A 260 11.82 -5.31 -2.15
C GLY A 260 10.73 -5.18 -1.10
N THR A 261 11.13 -4.71 0.06
CA THR A 261 10.24 -4.52 1.21
C THR A 261 9.78 -3.07 1.26
N SER A 262 8.47 -2.85 1.40
CA SER A 262 7.88 -1.57 1.77
C SER A 262 7.88 -1.46 3.29
N SER A 263 8.56 -0.45 3.83
CA SER A 263 8.67 -0.23 5.27
C SER A 263 8.10 1.13 5.66
N TYR A 264 7.61 1.21 6.90
CA TYR A 264 7.01 2.41 7.46
C TYR A 264 7.53 2.62 8.87
N ALA A 265 8.07 3.80 9.15
CA ALA A 265 8.50 4.22 10.48
C ALA A 265 7.55 5.29 11.01
N TYR A 266 6.99 5.08 12.20
CA TYR A 266 6.04 5.99 12.80
C TYR A 266 6.72 7.23 13.37
N ASP A 267 6.24 8.39 12.96
CA ASP A 267 6.59 9.69 13.52
C ASP A 267 5.49 10.10 14.52
N ARG A 268 5.79 9.97 15.81
CA ARG A 268 4.86 10.24 16.90
C ARG A 268 4.38 11.69 16.92
N ALA A 269 5.30 12.63 16.68
CA ALA A 269 5.00 14.06 16.77
C ALA A 269 4.01 14.50 15.68
N ARG A 270 4.23 14.03 14.44
CA ARG A 270 3.39 14.36 13.29
C ARG A 270 2.22 13.41 13.10
N ASN A 271 2.14 12.32 13.89
CA ASN A 271 1.14 11.26 13.78
C ASN A 271 1.02 10.68 12.37
N LEU A 272 2.14 10.28 11.78
CA LEU A 272 2.19 9.70 10.44
C LEU A 272 3.33 8.68 10.32
N TYR A 273 3.30 7.90 9.26
CA TYR A 273 4.33 6.95 8.91
C TYR A 273 5.19 7.49 7.78
N LEU A 274 6.51 7.42 7.94
CA LEU A 274 7.52 7.72 6.91
C LEU A 274 7.78 6.45 6.11
N ARG A 275 7.56 6.51 4.80
CA ARG A 275 7.71 5.34 3.94
C ARG A 275 9.11 5.18 3.37
N SER A 276 9.59 3.93 3.35
CA SER A 276 10.83 3.51 2.69
C SER A 276 10.57 2.29 1.81
N VAL A 277 11.39 2.09 0.78
CA VAL A 277 11.36 0.91 -0.10
C VAL A 277 12.78 0.37 -0.23
N ALA A 278 12.94 -0.94 -0.01
CA ALA A 278 14.25 -1.60 -0.04
C ALA A 278 15.31 -0.87 0.81
N GLY A 279 14.93 -0.44 2.02
CA GLY A 279 15.79 0.24 2.99
C GLY A 279 16.09 1.72 2.69
N ARG A 280 15.54 2.30 1.62
CA ARG A 280 15.76 3.71 1.25
C ARG A 280 14.48 4.52 1.38
N ALA A 281 14.57 5.74 1.91
CA ALA A 281 13.44 6.66 1.96
C ALA A 281 12.83 6.82 0.56
N GLN A 282 11.53 6.62 0.44
CA GLN A 282 10.82 6.86 -0.82
C GLN A 282 10.50 8.35 -0.93
N ILE A 283 11.01 8.97 -1.99
CA ILE A 283 10.79 10.39 -2.25
C ILE A 283 9.72 10.52 -3.35
N ASP A 284 8.77 11.41 -3.14
CA ASP A 284 7.83 11.84 -4.17
C ASP A 284 8.53 12.87 -5.09
N ALA A 285 8.72 12.53 -6.35
CA ALA A 285 9.33 13.44 -7.32
C ALA A 285 8.48 14.68 -7.63
N GLY A 286 7.20 14.69 -7.22
CA GLY A 286 6.30 15.82 -7.42
C GLY A 286 6.57 16.99 -6.47
N ASP A 287 6.97 16.70 -5.22
CA ASP A 287 7.21 17.71 -4.18
C ASP A 287 8.60 17.62 -3.51
N GLY A 288 9.41 16.62 -3.87
CA GLY A 288 10.74 16.39 -3.32
C GLY A 288 10.77 15.89 -1.88
N LYS A 289 9.63 15.55 -1.27
CA LYS A 289 9.52 15.14 0.14
C LYS A 289 9.41 13.62 0.25
N GLN A 290 9.75 13.09 1.43
CA GLN A 290 9.52 11.70 1.72
C GLN A 290 8.02 11.40 1.72
N VAL A 291 7.66 10.26 1.12
CA VAL A 291 6.28 9.76 1.08
C VAL A 291 5.83 9.40 2.49
N THR A 292 4.61 9.86 2.84
CA THR A 292 4.01 9.65 4.16
C THR A 292 2.65 8.98 4.06
N ALA A 293 2.20 8.37 5.17
CA ALA A 293 0.86 7.82 5.34
C ALA A 293 0.31 8.14 6.73
N ARG A 294 -0.99 8.38 6.85
CA ARG A 294 -1.69 8.45 8.13
C ARG A 294 -2.09 7.06 8.60
N ASN A 295 -2.47 6.22 7.65
CA ASN A 295 -2.85 4.84 7.88
C ASN A 295 -2.11 3.93 6.90
N VAL A 296 -1.77 2.73 7.36
CA VAL A 296 -1.30 1.63 6.50
C VAL A 296 -2.24 0.45 6.73
N VAL A 297 -2.81 -0.06 5.66
CA VAL A 297 -3.72 -1.22 5.69
C VAL A 297 -3.09 -2.32 4.87
N VAL A 298 -2.92 -3.50 5.44
CA VAL A 298 -2.47 -4.68 4.70
C VAL A 298 -3.68 -5.57 4.44
N LEU A 299 -3.93 -5.86 3.15
CA LEU A 299 -4.99 -6.76 2.70
C LEU A 299 -4.34 -8.06 2.22
N PHE A 300 -4.64 -9.17 2.87
CA PHE A 300 -4.19 -10.50 2.44
C PHE A 300 -5.23 -11.08 1.49
N MET A 301 -4.83 -11.31 0.23
CA MET A 301 -5.73 -11.79 -0.81
C MET A 301 -5.21 -13.07 -1.45
N ARG A 302 -6.12 -13.99 -1.79
CA ARG A 302 -5.75 -15.14 -2.59
C ARG A 302 -5.28 -14.67 -3.97
N LYS A 303 -4.08 -15.08 -4.33
CA LYS A 303 -3.47 -14.82 -5.63
C LYS A 303 -3.45 -16.08 -6.46
N SER A 304 -3.90 -15.99 -7.70
CA SER A 304 -3.79 -17.04 -8.70
C SER A 304 -3.23 -16.46 -10.01
N ILE A 305 -2.97 -17.35 -10.96
CA ILE A 305 -2.62 -16.97 -12.33
C ILE A 305 -3.82 -17.32 -13.21
N ASP A 306 -4.18 -16.41 -14.10
CA ASP A 306 -5.20 -16.68 -15.11
C ASP A 306 -4.77 -17.85 -16.00
N PRO A 307 -5.57 -18.93 -16.10
CA PRO A 307 -5.23 -20.10 -16.92
C PRO A 307 -5.11 -19.75 -18.41
N ASN A 308 -5.71 -18.65 -18.86
CA ASN A 308 -5.61 -18.18 -20.25
C ASN A 308 -4.45 -17.20 -20.46
N SER A 309 -3.49 -17.13 -19.53
CA SER A 309 -2.30 -16.31 -19.71
C SER A 309 -1.48 -16.76 -20.92
N GLU A 310 -1.00 -15.80 -21.69
CA GLU A 310 -0.06 -16.07 -22.78
C GLU A 310 1.23 -16.71 -22.24
N PRO A 311 1.86 -17.65 -22.96
CA PRO A 311 3.13 -18.24 -22.56
C PRO A 311 4.18 -17.15 -22.23
N GLY A 312 4.80 -17.26 -21.06
CA GLY A 312 5.77 -16.26 -20.56
C GLY A 312 5.16 -14.98 -19.98
N HIS A 313 3.84 -14.82 -20.00
CA HIS A 313 3.13 -13.62 -19.51
C HIS A 313 2.07 -13.95 -18.46
N ALA A 314 2.46 -14.63 -17.39
CA ALA A 314 1.57 -15.00 -16.30
C ALA A 314 0.78 -13.78 -15.76
N ARG A 315 -0.54 -13.78 -15.95
CA ARG A 315 -1.43 -12.71 -15.51
C ARG A 315 -1.95 -13.00 -14.10
N ILE A 316 -1.70 -12.07 -13.20
CA ILE A 316 -2.14 -12.20 -11.81
C ILE A 316 -3.63 -11.92 -11.69
N VAL A 317 -4.31 -12.78 -10.96
CA VAL A 317 -5.68 -12.59 -10.48
C VAL A 317 -5.65 -12.49 -8.96
N LEU A 318 -6.40 -11.53 -8.42
CA LEU A 318 -6.61 -11.36 -6.98
C LEU A 318 -8.10 -11.49 -6.67
N ASP A 319 -8.43 -12.29 -5.68
CA ASP A 319 -9.81 -12.42 -5.20
C ASP A 319 -10.17 -11.20 -4.34
N GLN A 320 -11.06 -10.36 -4.87
CA GLN A 320 -11.38 -9.06 -4.27
C GLN A 320 -12.82 -8.98 -3.74
N ILE A 321 -13.67 -9.94 -4.06
CA ILE A 321 -15.05 -10.01 -3.59
C ILE A 321 -15.12 -11.08 -2.50
N GLY A 322 -15.83 -10.81 -1.43
CA GLY A 322 -15.90 -11.65 -0.24
C GLY A 322 -15.11 -11.06 0.92
N SER A 323 -14.36 -11.89 1.64
CA SER A 323 -13.64 -11.49 2.86
C SER A 323 -12.28 -12.16 2.95
N GLY A 324 -11.38 -11.56 3.72
CA GLY A 324 -10.09 -12.15 4.07
C GLY A 324 -9.38 -11.39 5.18
N PRO A 325 -8.25 -11.92 5.66
CA PRO A 325 -7.49 -11.28 6.73
C PRO A 325 -6.98 -9.90 6.30
N ALA A 326 -6.92 -8.99 7.28
CA ALA A 326 -6.31 -7.68 7.12
C ALA A 326 -5.57 -7.25 8.39
N MET A 327 -4.69 -6.28 8.25
CA MET A 327 -4.07 -5.56 9.37
C MET A 327 -4.24 -4.06 9.13
N VAL A 328 -4.67 -3.34 10.16
CA VAL A 328 -4.82 -1.87 10.11
C VAL A 328 -3.79 -1.27 11.05
N PHE A 329 -2.98 -0.34 10.53
CA PHE A 329 -1.99 0.40 11.30
C PHE A 329 -2.32 1.88 11.24
N ARG A 330 -2.49 2.49 12.40
CA ARG A 330 -2.67 3.93 12.58
C ARG A 330 -2.12 4.35 13.93
N GLU A 331 -1.69 5.59 14.07
CA GLU A 331 -1.25 6.16 15.36
C GLU A 331 -0.17 5.32 16.07
N GLY A 332 0.72 4.70 15.29
CA GLY A 332 1.78 3.84 15.82
C GLY A 332 1.31 2.49 16.38
N ARG A 333 0.03 2.14 16.27
CA ARG A 333 -0.60 0.90 16.77
C ARG A 333 -1.11 0.04 15.62
N PHE A 334 -1.52 -1.20 15.91
CA PHE A 334 -2.15 -2.06 14.92
C PHE A 334 -3.39 -2.79 15.46
N TRP A 335 -4.25 -3.18 14.54
CA TRP A 335 -5.44 -3.99 14.76
C TRP A 335 -5.46 -5.13 13.75
N ASN A 336 -5.73 -6.36 14.22
CA ASN A 336 -6.16 -7.42 13.34
C ASN A 336 -7.55 -7.11 12.83
N ALA A 337 -7.78 -7.31 11.54
CA ALA A 337 -9.02 -6.99 10.87
C ALA A 337 -9.40 -8.09 9.87
N THR A 338 -10.64 -8.04 9.43
CA THR A 338 -11.13 -8.73 8.24
C THR A 338 -11.50 -7.68 7.20
N TRP A 339 -10.91 -7.75 6.00
CA TRP A 339 -11.46 -6.98 4.89
C TRP A 339 -12.72 -7.68 4.35
N HIS A 340 -13.72 -6.90 4.01
CA HIS A 340 -14.97 -7.38 3.44
C HIS A 340 -15.43 -6.49 2.29
N LYS A 341 -15.86 -7.11 1.17
CA LYS A 341 -16.32 -6.43 -0.03
C LYS A 341 -17.44 -7.23 -0.69
N ASP A 342 -18.66 -6.68 -0.72
CA ASP A 342 -19.85 -7.36 -1.20
C ASP A 342 -19.91 -7.49 -2.72
N SER A 343 -19.47 -6.48 -3.43
CA SER A 343 -19.55 -6.40 -4.89
C SER A 343 -18.47 -5.51 -5.48
N VAL A 344 -18.35 -5.46 -6.79
CA VAL A 344 -17.33 -4.67 -7.49
C VAL A 344 -17.42 -3.17 -7.17
N GLY A 345 -18.63 -2.63 -7.01
CA GLY A 345 -18.85 -1.22 -6.67
C GLY A 345 -18.96 -0.93 -5.18
N ALA A 346 -18.91 -1.95 -4.33
CA ALA A 346 -18.93 -1.78 -2.87
C ALA A 346 -17.56 -1.36 -2.36
N ILE A 347 -17.53 -0.51 -1.32
CA ILE A 347 -16.31 -0.12 -0.62
C ILE A 347 -15.78 -1.32 0.17
N THR A 348 -14.49 -1.58 0.07
CA THR A 348 -13.81 -2.54 0.95
C THR A 348 -13.87 -2.05 2.39
N ARG A 349 -14.58 -2.77 3.28
CA ARG A 349 -14.69 -2.48 4.72
C ARG A 349 -13.58 -3.18 5.49
N LEU A 350 -13.23 -2.64 6.64
CA LEU A 350 -12.23 -3.18 7.55
C LEU A 350 -12.91 -3.45 8.88
N LEU A 351 -13.17 -4.71 9.18
CA LEU A 351 -14.00 -5.13 10.31
C LEU A 351 -13.13 -5.70 11.43
N ALA A 352 -13.43 -5.34 12.66
CA ALA A 352 -12.90 -5.98 13.86
C ALA A 352 -13.53 -7.36 14.05
N ALA A 353 -13.07 -8.12 15.05
CA ALA A 353 -13.55 -9.47 15.32
C ALA A 353 -15.06 -9.52 15.71
N ASP A 354 -15.58 -8.44 16.27
CA ASP A 354 -16.99 -8.27 16.64
C ASP A 354 -17.86 -7.77 15.47
N GLY A 355 -17.29 -7.60 14.27
CA GLY A 355 -17.97 -7.12 13.07
C GLY A 355 -18.09 -5.59 12.98
N THR A 356 -17.62 -4.83 13.96
CA THR A 356 -17.62 -3.36 13.88
C THR A 356 -16.56 -2.85 12.90
N GLU A 357 -16.84 -1.75 12.19
CA GLU A 357 -15.87 -1.15 11.27
C GLU A 357 -14.73 -0.46 12.06
N ILE A 358 -13.49 -0.82 11.75
CA ILE A 358 -12.29 -0.16 12.31
C ILE A 358 -12.13 1.19 11.65
N PRO A 359 -12.26 2.31 12.38
CA PRO A 359 -12.11 3.64 11.81
C PRO A 359 -10.65 3.93 11.46
N LEU A 360 -10.44 4.71 10.38
CA LEU A 360 -9.13 5.24 10.00
C LEU A 360 -8.93 6.65 10.57
N VAL A 361 -7.69 7.06 10.78
CA VAL A 361 -7.37 8.47 11.04
C VAL A 361 -7.51 9.25 9.75
N ARG A 362 -8.10 10.45 9.82
CA ARG A 362 -8.27 11.34 8.66
C ARG A 362 -6.95 11.59 7.95
N GLY A 363 -6.93 11.40 6.64
CA GLY A 363 -5.77 11.61 5.77
C GLY A 363 -5.39 10.39 4.94
N ARG A 364 -4.22 10.47 4.31
CA ARG A 364 -3.76 9.48 3.32
C ARG A 364 -3.65 8.08 3.90
N THR A 365 -4.25 7.12 3.19
CA THR A 365 -4.15 5.70 3.50
C THR A 365 -3.39 4.93 2.42
N PHE A 366 -2.41 4.12 2.83
CA PHE A 366 -1.77 3.13 1.98
C PHE A 366 -2.41 1.76 2.17
N PHE A 367 -2.91 1.18 1.09
CA PHE A 367 -3.35 -0.21 1.02
C PHE A 367 -2.23 -1.06 0.42
N GLN A 368 -1.64 -1.92 1.25
CA GLN A 368 -0.63 -2.90 0.87
C GLN A 368 -1.32 -4.23 0.61
N VAL A 369 -1.43 -4.62 -0.65
CA VAL A 369 -2.07 -5.88 -1.02
C VAL A 369 -1.00 -6.95 -1.19
N VAL A 370 -1.14 -8.03 -0.45
CA VAL A 370 -0.18 -9.15 -0.45
C VAL A 370 -0.91 -10.48 -0.59
N PRO A 371 -0.25 -11.51 -1.15
CA PRO A 371 -0.79 -12.86 -1.14
C PRO A 371 -1.05 -13.37 0.28
N THR A 372 -2.10 -14.17 0.45
CA THR A 372 -2.35 -14.89 1.70
C THR A 372 -1.11 -15.68 2.12
N GLY A 373 -0.77 -15.64 3.42
CA GLY A 373 0.43 -16.27 3.96
C GLY A 373 1.70 -15.40 3.94
N THR A 374 1.65 -14.19 3.36
CA THR A 374 2.78 -13.26 3.42
C THR A 374 3.06 -12.85 4.87
N LYS A 375 4.32 -12.94 5.30
CA LYS A 375 4.73 -12.57 6.65
C LYS A 375 4.99 -11.06 6.74
N VAL A 376 4.04 -10.34 7.29
CA VAL A 376 4.17 -8.91 7.63
C VAL A 376 4.70 -8.80 9.05
N THR A 377 5.65 -7.91 9.30
CA THR A 377 6.19 -7.68 10.65
C THR A 377 5.83 -6.30 11.15
N TYR A 378 5.58 -6.23 12.46
CA TYR A 378 5.28 -5.00 13.19
C TYR A 378 6.06 -5.02 14.50
N HIS A 379 6.70 -3.90 14.81
CA HIS A 379 7.39 -3.67 16.09
C HIS A 379 6.95 -2.31 16.63
N ALA A 380 6.56 -2.28 17.89
CA ALA A 380 6.32 -1.04 18.63
C ALA A 380 7.28 -0.98 19.81
N ALA A 381 7.83 0.20 20.12
CA ALA A 381 8.41 0.46 21.42
C ALA A 381 7.28 0.75 22.41
N SER A 382 7.36 0.12 23.55
CA SER A 382 6.50 0.37 24.72
C SER A 382 6.65 1.80 25.23
#